data_2bc39fa5ec8707e299381926669b27db
#
_entry.id   2bc39fa5ec8707e299381926669b27db
#
_cell.length_a   1.000
_cell.length_b   1.000
_cell.length_c   1.000
_cell.angle_alpha   90.00
_cell.angle_beta   90.00
_cell.angle_gamma   90.00
#
_symmetry.space_group_name_H-M   'P 1'
#
loop_
_entity.id
_entity.type
_entity.pdbx_description
1 polymer ?
#
loop_
_entity_poly.entity_id
_entity_poly.type
_entity_poly.pdbx_seq_one_letter_code
_entity_poly.pdbx_strand_id
1 'polypeptide(L)'
;MKSGFISADMMNDIVGLSRSIYDLAEIGSNEVKSSELIASKLKAKGFSVQKPFDGMNTAFKASKGSGHPVIGLLAEYDALPNGHSCGHNLISAWAYGVAIVLAEKMSGGTIEVYGTPSEEGIGEYSGSKVKLADDGVFNKTDIMFGMHPSDVWATGSASYSDVSYLLTFTGKAAHAADSPESGVNALDAAVLAYIGINFMRDSIKTDKHPVIGMYFREAGTATNVVPERSVLEVDLRSTSASFLQQMVDKMKRIVKSSADSIGCSLDITPTSPVYKGYKTNSILDKLLGEALSSRKMDYLTIKDDMIPSGSTDEGNVSRVVPTGHIDIKISPEGTPGHSDEFRKYADPSKARQSLEIGIEAAVNACLRLLEDPSIVKKAREEFDAKR
;
A
#
# COMPACT_ATOMS: atom_id res chain seq x y z
N MET A 1 16.35 15.75 -21.31
CA MET A 1 15.56 14.51 -21.42
C MET A 1 14.68 14.57 -22.65
N LYS A 2 14.45 13.42 -23.28
CA LYS A 2 13.57 13.35 -24.44
C LYS A 2 12.11 13.39 -23.98
N SER A 3 11.25 14.16 -24.61
CA SER A 3 9.80 14.16 -24.47
C SER A 3 9.18 13.62 -25.77
N GLY A 4 7.92 13.18 -25.70
CA GLY A 4 7.21 12.67 -26.90
C GLY A 4 7.51 11.20 -27.19
N PHE A 5 7.74 10.40 -26.17
CA PHE A 5 7.89 8.94 -26.33
C PHE A 5 6.58 8.23 -26.63
N ILE A 6 5.47 8.85 -26.27
CA ILE A 6 4.15 8.23 -26.30
C ILE A 6 3.40 8.79 -27.51
N SER A 7 3.06 7.91 -28.46
CA SER A 7 2.18 8.31 -29.58
C SER A 7 0.76 8.56 -29.08
N ALA A 8 -0.03 9.32 -29.85
CA ALA A 8 -1.42 9.58 -29.53
C ALA A 8 -2.24 8.29 -29.38
N ASP A 9 -2.00 7.30 -30.25
CA ASP A 9 -2.68 6.00 -30.21
C ASP A 9 -2.29 5.19 -28.97
N MET A 10 -1.00 5.19 -28.59
CA MET A 10 -0.52 4.54 -27.37
C MET A 10 -1.13 5.21 -26.13
N MET A 11 -1.18 6.54 -26.09
CA MET A 11 -1.81 7.25 -24.98
C MET A 11 -3.32 6.98 -24.91
N ASN A 12 -4.00 6.85 -26.04
CA ASN A 12 -5.42 6.47 -26.10
C ASN A 12 -5.63 5.04 -25.57
N ASP A 13 -4.74 4.10 -25.88
CA ASP A 13 -4.78 2.73 -25.37
C ASP A 13 -4.60 2.69 -23.85
N ILE A 14 -3.66 3.47 -23.29
CA ILE A 14 -3.40 3.59 -21.85
C ILE A 14 -4.59 4.22 -21.11
N VAL A 15 -5.13 5.32 -21.63
CA VAL A 15 -6.31 5.98 -21.05
C VAL A 15 -7.56 5.07 -21.13
N GLY A 16 -7.69 4.33 -22.23
CA GLY A 16 -8.76 3.34 -22.41
C GLY A 16 -8.69 2.20 -21.40
N LEU A 17 -7.49 1.72 -21.09
CA LEU A 17 -7.29 0.75 -19.99
C LEU A 17 -7.73 1.32 -18.65
N SER A 18 -7.22 2.51 -18.30
CA SER A 18 -7.60 3.19 -17.05
C SER A 18 -9.11 3.42 -16.96
N ARG A 19 -9.77 3.81 -18.06
CA ARG A 19 -11.23 4.00 -18.13
C ARG A 19 -11.97 2.69 -17.81
N SER A 20 -11.55 1.60 -18.43
CA SER A 20 -12.19 0.31 -18.22
C SER A 20 -12.08 -0.14 -16.76
N ILE A 21 -10.92 0.05 -16.11
CA ILE A 21 -10.72 -0.28 -14.69
C ILE A 21 -11.52 0.65 -13.79
N TYR A 22 -11.53 1.97 -14.10
CA TYR A 22 -12.33 2.96 -13.38
C TYR A 22 -13.83 2.60 -13.36
N ASP A 23 -14.36 2.17 -14.50
CA ASP A 23 -15.77 1.81 -14.66
C ASP A 23 -16.11 0.46 -14.02
N LEU A 24 -15.15 -0.48 -13.95
CA LEU A 24 -15.31 -1.76 -13.24
C LEU A 24 -15.41 -1.58 -11.73
N ALA A 25 -14.59 -0.71 -11.15
CA ALA A 25 -14.54 -0.40 -9.73
C ALA A 25 -14.61 -1.64 -8.82
N GLU A 26 -13.81 -2.66 -9.14
CA GLU A 26 -13.77 -3.92 -8.39
C GLU A 26 -13.03 -3.73 -7.06
N ILE A 27 -13.66 -4.16 -5.97
CA ILE A 27 -13.08 -4.06 -4.61
C ILE A 27 -12.05 -5.16 -4.39
N GLY A 28 -11.10 -4.91 -3.52
CA GLY A 28 -9.98 -5.78 -3.20
C GLY A 28 -10.32 -7.26 -3.06
N SER A 29 -9.45 -8.13 -3.57
CA SER A 29 -9.57 -9.58 -3.74
C SER A 29 -10.62 -10.03 -4.78
N ASN A 30 -11.42 -9.12 -5.33
CA ASN A 30 -12.43 -9.38 -6.36
C ASN A 30 -12.11 -8.69 -7.70
N GLU A 31 -10.90 -8.21 -7.90
CA GLU A 31 -10.44 -7.48 -9.09
C GLU A 31 -10.19 -8.43 -10.29
N VAL A 32 -11.12 -9.36 -10.53
CA VAL A 32 -10.97 -10.43 -11.51
C VAL A 32 -10.87 -9.90 -12.93
N LYS A 33 -11.78 -8.98 -13.30
CA LYS A 33 -11.83 -8.40 -14.65
C LYS A 33 -10.71 -7.38 -14.86
N SER A 34 -10.41 -6.56 -13.86
CA SER A 34 -9.35 -5.56 -13.90
C SER A 34 -7.99 -6.23 -14.12
N SER A 35 -7.67 -7.23 -13.29
CA SER A 35 -6.41 -7.98 -13.40
C SER A 35 -6.30 -8.74 -14.72
N GLU A 36 -7.40 -9.37 -15.21
CA GLU A 36 -7.43 -10.06 -16.50
C GLU A 36 -7.22 -9.10 -17.67
N LEU A 37 -7.84 -7.93 -17.61
CA LEU A 37 -7.71 -6.91 -18.66
C LEU A 37 -6.25 -6.43 -18.78
N ILE A 38 -5.60 -6.12 -17.66
CA ILE A 38 -4.19 -5.67 -17.66
C ILE A 38 -3.28 -6.79 -18.19
N ALA A 39 -3.44 -8.00 -17.64
CA ALA A 39 -2.66 -9.19 -18.02
C ALA A 39 -2.79 -9.51 -19.52
N SER A 40 -4.02 -9.49 -20.05
CA SER A 40 -4.30 -9.75 -21.46
C SER A 40 -3.70 -8.68 -22.38
N LYS A 41 -3.78 -7.38 -21.99
CA LYS A 41 -3.16 -6.30 -22.75
C LYS A 41 -1.63 -6.41 -22.79
N LEU A 42 -0.98 -6.72 -21.66
CA LEU A 42 0.46 -6.97 -21.61
C LEU A 42 0.85 -8.17 -22.47
N LYS A 43 0.07 -9.26 -22.43
CA LYS A 43 0.27 -10.43 -23.27
C LYS A 43 0.17 -10.08 -24.76
N ALA A 44 -0.80 -9.27 -25.15
CA ALA A 44 -0.95 -8.78 -26.55
C ALA A 44 0.24 -7.91 -27.00
N LYS A 45 0.94 -7.26 -26.07
CA LYS A 45 2.20 -6.51 -26.33
C LYS A 45 3.46 -7.40 -26.26
N GLY A 46 3.29 -8.71 -26.17
CA GLY A 46 4.38 -9.70 -26.21
C GLY A 46 5.10 -9.92 -24.88
N PHE A 47 4.47 -9.60 -23.77
CA PHE A 47 4.96 -9.99 -22.44
C PHE A 47 4.59 -11.47 -22.17
N SER A 48 5.49 -12.19 -21.49
CA SER A 48 5.17 -13.46 -20.83
C SER A 48 4.38 -13.17 -19.57
N VAL A 49 3.19 -13.75 -19.43
CA VAL A 49 2.29 -13.48 -18.31
C VAL A 49 2.03 -14.74 -17.51
N GLN A 50 2.20 -14.66 -16.21
CA GLN A 50 1.81 -15.65 -15.22
C GLN A 50 0.63 -15.11 -14.41
N LYS A 51 -0.52 -15.76 -14.51
CA LYS A 51 -1.75 -15.52 -13.76
C LYS A 51 -2.54 -16.82 -13.63
N PRO A 52 -2.99 -17.23 -12.42
CA PRO A 52 -2.78 -16.59 -11.10
C PRO A 52 -1.30 -16.53 -10.72
N PHE A 53 -0.95 -15.64 -9.78
CA PHE A 53 0.42 -15.47 -9.35
C PHE A 53 0.52 -15.56 -7.82
N ASP A 54 1.50 -16.31 -7.35
CA ASP A 54 1.83 -16.51 -5.94
C ASP A 54 0.62 -16.90 -5.05
N GLY A 55 -0.25 -17.77 -5.60
CA GLY A 55 -1.46 -18.25 -4.93
C GLY A 55 -2.63 -17.27 -4.91
N MET A 56 -2.49 -16.08 -5.49
CA MET A 56 -3.55 -15.08 -5.56
C MET A 56 -4.19 -15.04 -6.95
N ASN A 57 -5.50 -15.29 -7.04
CA ASN A 57 -6.22 -15.39 -8.31
C ASN A 57 -6.26 -14.09 -9.12
N THR A 58 -6.23 -12.96 -8.43
CA THR A 58 -6.27 -11.63 -9.04
C THR A 58 -4.89 -11.00 -9.19
N ALA A 59 -3.82 -11.62 -8.65
CA ALA A 59 -2.45 -11.19 -8.89
C ALA A 59 -1.91 -11.75 -10.22
N PHE A 60 -0.95 -11.03 -10.82
CA PHE A 60 -0.21 -11.49 -11.99
C PHE A 60 1.23 -10.98 -11.98
N LYS A 61 2.09 -11.68 -12.72
CA LYS A 61 3.42 -11.19 -13.11
C LYS A 61 3.53 -11.23 -14.63
N ALA A 62 3.95 -10.13 -15.22
CA ALA A 62 4.25 -10.04 -16.65
C ALA A 62 5.71 -9.64 -16.85
N SER A 63 6.42 -10.27 -17.79
CA SER A 63 7.84 -9.98 -18.02
C SER A 63 8.17 -9.93 -19.51
N LYS A 64 9.11 -9.06 -19.88
CA LYS A 64 9.66 -8.94 -21.24
C LYS A 64 11.12 -8.50 -21.21
N GLY A 65 11.91 -9.03 -22.15
CA GLY A 65 13.35 -8.82 -22.20
C GLY A 65 14.14 -9.95 -21.55
N SER A 66 15.44 -9.75 -21.37
CA SER A 66 16.34 -10.71 -20.72
C SER A 66 17.58 -10.02 -20.18
N GLY A 67 18.13 -10.57 -19.08
CA GLY A 67 19.33 -10.02 -18.42
C GLY A 67 19.03 -8.87 -17.48
N HIS A 68 20.09 -8.26 -16.99
CA HIS A 68 20.05 -7.17 -16.03
C HIS A 68 20.26 -5.80 -16.68
N PRO A 69 19.77 -4.71 -16.08
CA PRO A 69 18.97 -4.72 -14.86
C PRO A 69 17.57 -5.29 -15.08
N VAL A 70 17.02 -5.94 -14.03
CA VAL A 70 15.61 -6.31 -13.93
C VAL A 70 14.86 -5.16 -13.26
N ILE A 71 14.00 -4.48 -14.00
CA ILE A 71 13.22 -3.33 -13.53
C ILE A 71 11.78 -3.77 -13.32
N GLY A 72 11.31 -3.69 -12.07
CA GLY A 72 9.94 -3.98 -11.68
C GLY A 72 9.07 -2.72 -11.65
N LEU A 73 7.80 -2.89 -11.98
CA LEU A 73 6.75 -1.87 -11.90
C LEU A 73 5.58 -2.44 -11.09
N LEU A 74 5.11 -1.70 -10.10
CA LEU A 74 3.94 -2.06 -9.30
C LEU A 74 2.66 -1.60 -10.01
N ALA A 75 1.67 -2.46 -10.08
CA ALA A 75 0.37 -2.18 -10.69
C ALA A 75 -0.74 -2.55 -9.70
N GLU A 76 -1.42 -1.54 -9.16
CA GLU A 76 -2.59 -1.64 -8.30
C GLU A 76 -3.85 -1.36 -9.10
N TYR A 77 -4.98 -1.99 -8.75
CA TYR A 77 -6.22 -1.87 -9.53
C TYR A 77 -7.49 -2.08 -8.70
N ASP A 78 -7.38 -2.23 -7.39
CA ASP A 78 -8.52 -2.31 -6.48
C ASP A 78 -9.19 -0.95 -6.30
N ALA A 79 -10.50 -0.97 -6.05
CA ALA A 79 -11.31 0.20 -5.75
C ALA A 79 -11.79 0.16 -4.30
N LEU A 80 -12.12 1.32 -3.77
CA LEU A 80 -12.86 1.47 -2.52
C LEU A 80 -14.38 1.32 -2.76
N PRO A 81 -15.21 1.16 -1.71
CA PRO A 81 -16.67 1.05 -1.85
C PRO A 81 -17.32 2.22 -2.60
N ASN A 82 -16.72 3.41 -2.59
CA ASN A 82 -17.15 4.59 -3.35
C ASN A 82 -16.45 4.71 -4.72
N GLY A 83 -15.82 3.64 -5.23
CA GLY A 83 -15.12 3.59 -6.50
C GLY A 83 -13.63 3.92 -6.39
N HIS A 84 -12.99 4.30 -7.51
CA HIS A 84 -11.56 4.61 -7.54
C HIS A 84 -11.23 5.97 -6.89
N SER A 85 -11.58 6.13 -5.62
CA SER A 85 -11.32 7.35 -4.85
C SER A 85 -9.88 7.44 -4.30
N CYS A 86 -9.07 6.39 -4.50
CA CYS A 86 -7.62 6.38 -4.35
C CYS A 86 -6.89 6.51 -5.69
N GLY A 87 -7.55 6.18 -6.81
CA GLY A 87 -7.01 6.35 -8.16
C GLY A 87 -6.15 5.18 -8.65
N HIS A 88 -6.30 3.96 -8.12
CA HIS A 88 -5.53 2.78 -8.53
C HIS A 88 -5.72 2.40 -10.01
N ASN A 89 -6.83 2.80 -10.64
CA ASN A 89 -7.00 2.72 -12.08
C ASN A 89 -5.91 3.46 -12.87
N LEU A 90 -5.33 4.53 -12.31
CA LEU A 90 -4.23 5.28 -12.89
C LEU A 90 -2.88 4.59 -12.63
N ILE A 91 -2.71 3.93 -11.47
CA ILE A 91 -1.48 3.20 -11.11
C ILE A 91 -1.26 2.05 -12.09
N SER A 92 -2.28 1.23 -12.31
CA SER A 92 -2.21 0.13 -13.28
C SER A 92 -1.99 0.62 -14.72
N ALA A 93 -2.65 1.71 -15.12
CA ALA A 93 -2.45 2.31 -16.45
C ALA A 93 -1.05 2.91 -16.62
N TRP A 94 -0.50 3.52 -15.56
CA TRP A 94 0.88 3.99 -15.54
C TRP A 94 1.88 2.83 -15.70
N ALA A 95 1.75 1.76 -14.91
CA ALA A 95 2.63 0.60 -15.00
C ALA A 95 2.57 -0.05 -16.39
N TYR A 96 1.36 -0.20 -16.95
CA TYR A 96 1.16 -0.66 -18.31
C TYR A 96 1.83 0.26 -19.32
N GLY A 97 1.62 1.58 -19.21
CA GLY A 97 2.19 2.58 -20.12
C GLY A 97 3.72 2.59 -20.10
N VAL A 98 4.32 2.60 -18.90
CA VAL A 98 5.78 2.50 -18.73
C VAL A 98 6.31 1.22 -19.38
N ALA A 99 5.69 0.08 -19.11
CA ALA A 99 6.12 -1.22 -19.60
C ALA A 99 6.12 -1.29 -21.14
N ILE A 100 5.04 -0.84 -21.79
CA ILE A 100 4.94 -0.93 -23.27
C ILE A 100 5.87 0.06 -23.98
N VAL A 101 6.06 1.26 -23.43
CA VAL A 101 6.99 2.25 -23.99
C VAL A 101 8.43 1.78 -23.85
N LEU A 102 8.81 1.24 -22.69
CA LEU A 102 10.15 0.67 -22.48
C LEU A 102 10.40 -0.53 -23.40
N ALA A 103 9.43 -1.41 -23.55
CA ALA A 103 9.54 -2.60 -24.40
C ALA A 103 9.84 -2.29 -25.87
N GLU A 104 9.47 -1.09 -26.34
CA GLU A 104 9.81 -0.62 -27.69
C GLU A 104 11.20 0.04 -27.79
N LYS A 105 11.74 0.52 -26.67
CA LYS A 105 12.95 1.37 -26.66
C LYS A 105 14.18 0.67 -26.10
N MET A 106 14.00 -0.34 -25.26
CA MET A 106 15.11 -1.02 -24.62
C MET A 106 15.83 -1.97 -25.57
N SER A 107 17.17 -2.00 -25.50
CA SER A 107 18.04 -2.92 -26.21
C SER A 107 18.59 -4.05 -25.35
N GLY A 108 18.28 -4.09 -24.05
CA GLY A 108 18.70 -5.08 -23.07
C GLY A 108 18.00 -4.88 -21.73
N GLY A 109 18.26 -5.76 -20.77
CA GLY A 109 17.56 -5.77 -19.49
C GLY A 109 16.19 -6.44 -19.53
N THR A 110 15.54 -6.48 -18.38
CA THR A 110 14.22 -7.11 -18.21
C THR A 110 13.26 -6.12 -17.57
N ILE A 111 12.03 -6.05 -18.08
CA ILE A 111 10.92 -5.33 -17.47
C ILE A 111 9.97 -6.37 -16.87
N GLU A 112 9.58 -6.15 -15.62
CA GLU A 112 8.58 -6.92 -14.92
C GLU A 112 7.44 -6.02 -14.43
N VAL A 113 6.20 -6.41 -14.67
CA VAL A 113 5.00 -5.76 -14.11
C VAL A 113 4.39 -6.71 -13.11
N TYR A 114 4.24 -6.26 -11.89
CA TYR A 114 3.62 -7.00 -10.79
C TYR A 114 2.23 -6.44 -10.53
N GLY A 115 1.20 -7.22 -10.87
CA GLY A 115 -0.18 -6.92 -10.51
C GLY A 115 -0.44 -7.31 -9.07
N THR A 116 -0.67 -6.30 -8.23
CA THR A 116 -0.76 -6.41 -6.78
C THR A 116 -2.16 -6.02 -6.32
N PRO A 117 -3.05 -7.01 -6.04
CA PRO A 117 -4.42 -6.76 -5.61
C PRO A 117 -4.50 -6.26 -4.16
N SER A 118 -5.63 -5.68 -3.79
CA SER A 118 -6.05 -5.41 -2.40
C SER A 118 -5.09 -4.53 -1.60
N GLU A 119 -4.58 -3.45 -2.19
CA GLU A 119 -3.73 -2.47 -1.51
C GLU A 119 -4.50 -1.81 -0.36
N GLU A 120 -5.77 -1.50 -0.55
CA GLU A 120 -6.66 -0.83 0.41
C GLU A 120 -7.04 -1.70 1.63
N GLY A 121 -6.40 -2.85 1.80
CA GLY A 121 -6.59 -3.71 2.96
C GLY A 121 -7.94 -4.45 3.00
N ILE A 122 -8.63 -4.57 1.87
CA ILE A 122 -9.95 -5.21 1.78
C ILE A 122 -9.82 -6.60 1.15
N GLY A 123 -10.42 -7.61 1.77
CA GLY A 123 -10.55 -8.97 1.26
C GLY A 123 -9.37 -9.89 1.62
N GLU A 124 -9.39 -11.09 1.04
CA GLU A 124 -8.47 -12.20 1.36
C GLU A 124 -7.00 -11.87 1.04
N TYR A 125 -6.76 -11.06 -0.01
CA TYR A 125 -5.42 -10.71 -0.46
C TYR A 125 -4.91 -9.38 0.09
N SER A 126 -5.53 -8.87 1.17
CA SER A 126 -5.11 -7.67 1.88
C SER A 126 -3.60 -7.66 2.15
N GLY A 127 -2.91 -6.61 1.73
CA GLY A 127 -1.46 -6.52 1.86
C GLY A 127 -0.72 -7.50 0.94
N SER A 128 -1.18 -7.67 -0.30
CA SER A 128 -0.58 -8.59 -1.27
C SER A 128 0.91 -8.39 -1.47
N LYS A 129 1.39 -7.13 -1.42
CA LYS A 129 2.82 -6.81 -1.55
C LYS A 129 3.64 -7.27 -0.33
N VAL A 130 3.02 -7.35 0.87
CA VAL A 130 3.67 -7.96 2.05
C VAL A 130 3.95 -9.42 1.78
N LYS A 131 2.93 -10.18 1.33
CA LYS A 131 3.08 -11.60 0.98
C LYS A 131 4.14 -11.81 -0.10
N LEU A 132 4.08 -11.05 -1.20
CA LEU A 132 5.04 -11.16 -2.30
C LEU A 132 6.49 -10.86 -1.85
N ALA A 133 6.66 -9.90 -0.93
CA ALA A 133 7.97 -9.57 -0.36
C ALA A 133 8.50 -10.68 0.56
N ASP A 134 7.64 -11.22 1.42
CA ASP A 134 8.00 -12.28 2.38
C ASP A 134 8.27 -13.61 1.65
N ASP A 135 7.56 -13.91 0.56
CA ASP A 135 7.80 -15.09 -0.30
C ASP A 135 9.01 -14.92 -1.24
N GLY A 136 9.69 -13.76 -1.18
CA GLY A 136 10.92 -13.51 -1.92
C GLY A 136 10.74 -13.31 -3.42
N VAL A 137 9.52 -12.96 -3.86
CA VAL A 137 9.18 -12.75 -5.28
C VAL A 137 10.08 -11.69 -5.92
N PHE A 138 10.46 -10.66 -5.17
CA PHE A 138 11.27 -9.54 -5.65
C PHE A 138 12.79 -9.76 -5.57
N ASN A 139 13.26 -10.94 -5.10
CA ASN A 139 14.69 -11.21 -4.89
C ASN A 139 15.55 -11.13 -6.16
N LYS A 140 14.92 -11.26 -7.34
CA LYS A 140 15.59 -11.17 -8.64
C LYS A 140 15.39 -9.82 -9.33
N THR A 141 14.63 -8.91 -8.73
CA THR A 141 14.41 -7.56 -9.22
C THR A 141 15.52 -6.66 -8.71
N ASP A 142 16.18 -5.92 -9.61
CA ASP A 142 17.28 -5.03 -9.22
C ASP A 142 16.76 -3.69 -8.69
N ILE A 143 15.70 -3.18 -9.34
CA ILE A 143 15.08 -1.88 -9.06
C ILE A 143 13.56 -2.04 -9.18
N MET A 144 12.80 -1.40 -8.29
CA MET A 144 11.35 -1.28 -8.36
C MET A 144 10.95 0.18 -8.54
N PHE A 145 9.85 0.41 -9.27
CA PHE A 145 9.19 1.71 -9.30
C PHE A 145 7.71 1.56 -8.97
N GLY A 146 7.24 2.50 -8.11
CA GLY A 146 5.84 2.72 -7.78
C GLY A 146 5.38 4.11 -8.20
N MET A 147 4.08 4.30 -8.28
CA MET A 147 3.44 5.60 -8.54
C MET A 147 2.14 5.68 -7.75
N HIS A 148 1.82 6.89 -7.25
CA HIS A 148 0.51 7.13 -6.66
C HIS A 148 -0.11 8.44 -7.19
N PRO A 149 -1.43 8.49 -7.46
CA PRO A 149 -2.14 9.74 -7.73
C PRO A 149 -2.24 10.60 -6.47
N SER A 150 -2.00 11.90 -6.61
CA SER A 150 -1.94 12.84 -5.48
C SER A 150 -2.51 14.21 -5.86
N ASP A 151 -2.56 15.11 -4.90
CA ASP A 151 -2.87 16.52 -5.08
C ASP A 151 -1.62 17.38 -5.31
N VAL A 152 -0.43 16.76 -5.22
CA VAL A 152 0.87 17.39 -5.48
C VAL A 152 1.72 16.49 -6.37
N TRP A 153 2.74 17.05 -7.04
CA TRP A 153 3.84 16.29 -7.61
C TRP A 153 4.87 16.02 -6.52
N ALA A 154 5.31 14.76 -6.38
CA ALA A 154 6.39 14.43 -5.46
C ALA A 154 7.24 13.26 -5.98
N THR A 155 8.46 13.11 -5.43
CA THR A 155 9.31 11.95 -5.60
C THR A 155 9.74 11.41 -4.25
N GLY A 156 9.94 10.11 -4.13
CA GLY A 156 10.06 9.41 -2.86
C GLY A 156 8.70 9.21 -2.20
N SER A 157 8.68 8.41 -1.15
CA SER A 157 7.47 8.12 -0.37
C SER A 157 7.80 7.97 1.10
N ALA A 158 6.82 8.23 1.96
CA ALA A 158 6.90 7.96 3.38
C ALA A 158 5.60 7.30 3.84
N SER A 159 5.71 6.21 4.59
CA SER A 159 4.56 5.52 5.17
C SER A 159 4.83 5.07 6.60
N TYR A 160 3.77 4.95 7.39
CA TYR A 160 3.86 4.33 8.71
C TYR A 160 4.09 2.83 8.59
N SER A 161 4.84 2.26 9.55
CA SER A 161 4.67 0.86 9.90
C SER A 161 3.34 0.74 10.65
N ASP A 162 2.56 -0.29 10.34
CA ASP A 162 1.16 -0.41 10.74
C ASP A 162 0.77 -1.87 11.00
N VAL A 163 -0.08 -2.08 12.01
CA VAL A 163 -0.72 -3.36 12.26
C VAL A 163 -2.01 -3.18 13.06
N SER A 164 -3.04 -3.92 12.67
CA SER A 164 -4.34 -3.91 13.35
C SER A 164 -4.68 -5.27 13.94
N TYR A 165 -5.41 -5.25 15.06
CA TYR A 165 -5.83 -6.45 15.80
C TYR A 165 -7.30 -6.37 16.18
N LEU A 166 -7.98 -7.53 16.15
CA LEU A 166 -9.21 -7.77 16.90
C LEU A 166 -8.85 -8.40 18.24
N LEU A 167 -9.34 -7.80 19.30
CA LEU A 167 -9.22 -8.26 20.68
C LEU A 167 -10.60 -8.77 21.10
N THR A 168 -10.79 -10.09 21.09
CA THR A 168 -12.07 -10.72 21.43
C THR A 168 -12.02 -11.20 22.86
N PHE A 169 -12.84 -10.60 23.71
CA PHE A 169 -13.06 -11.01 25.09
C PHE A 169 -14.30 -11.88 25.16
N THR A 170 -14.17 -13.06 25.78
CA THR A 170 -15.28 -14.00 26.00
C THR A 170 -15.42 -14.29 27.49
N GLY A 171 -16.58 -13.99 27.98
CA GLY A 171 -16.98 -14.20 29.37
C GLY A 171 -18.14 -15.21 29.49
N LYS A 172 -19.15 -14.88 30.30
CA LYS A 172 -20.34 -15.72 30.53
C LYS A 172 -21.56 -14.85 30.74
N ALA A 173 -22.62 -15.09 29.97
CA ALA A 173 -23.89 -14.41 30.14
C ALA A 173 -24.57 -14.79 31.51
N ALA A 174 -25.26 -13.82 32.07
CA ALA A 174 -26.15 -14.00 33.22
C ALA A 174 -27.24 -12.93 33.23
N HIS A 175 -28.32 -13.17 33.93
CA HIS A 175 -29.36 -12.14 34.11
C HIS A 175 -28.86 -11.06 35.08
N ALA A 176 -28.79 -9.80 34.59
CA ALA A 176 -28.11 -8.72 35.34
C ALA A 176 -28.79 -8.37 36.70
N ALA A 177 -30.08 -8.67 36.89
CA ALA A 177 -30.82 -8.37 38.12
C ALA A 177 -31.08 -9.62 39.00
N ASP A 178 -31.05 -10.82 38.42
CA ASP A 178 -31.41 -12.06 39.11
C ASP A 178 -30.18 -12.79 39.66
N SER A 179 -29.16 -12.95 38.83
CA SER A 179 -27.96 -13.74 39.15
C SER A 179 -26.68 -13.17 38.52
N PRO A 180 -26.37 -11.87 38.68
CA PRO A 180 -25.21 -11.24 38.07
C PRO A 180 -23.87 -11.91 38.47
N GLU A 181 -23.77 -12.45 39.69
CA GLU A 181 -22.59 -13.13 40.21
C GLU A 181 -22.25 -14.44 39.50
N SER A 182 -23.18 -15.00 38.72
CA SER A 182 -22.96 -16.20 37.91
C SER A 182 -22.37 -15.86 36.51
N GLY A 183 -22.31 -14.58 36.16
CA GLY A 183 -21.79 -14.06 34.92
C GLY A 183 -20.30 -13.71 35.00
N VAL A 184 -19.69 -13.53 33.81
CA VAL A 184 -18.35 -12.93 33.61
C VAL A 184 -18.48 -11.87 32.51
N ASN A 185 -18.30 -10.62 32.90
CA ASN A 185 -18.58 -9.49 31.98
C ASN A 185 -17.42 -9.23 31.00
N ALA A 186 -17.56 -9.65 29.75
CA ALA A 186 -16.58 -9.44 28.74
C ALA A 186 -16.40 -7.94 28.35
N LEU A 187 -17.45 -7.12 28.51
CA LEU A 187 -17.37 -5.69 28.26
C LEU A 187 -16.49 -4.99 29.29
N ASP A 188 -16.57 -5.39 30.60
CA ASP A 188 -15.72 -4.79 31.62
C ASP A 188 -14.24 -5.07 31.33
N ALA A 189 -13.88 -6.28 30.88
CA ALA A 189 -12.52 -6.63 30.48
C ALA A 189 -12.06 -5.78 29.27
N ALA A 190 -12.93 -5.60 28.28
CA ALA A 190 -12.62 -4.81 27.09
C ALA A 190 -12.51 -3.30 27.39
N VAL A 191 -13.31 -2.77 28.31
CA VAL A 191 -13.21 -1.37 28.80
C VAL A 191 -11.91 -1.15 29.56
N LEU A 192 -11.51 -2.07 30.45
CA LEU A 192 -10.22 -2.01 31.13
C LEU A 192 -9.06 -2.02 30.11
N ALA A 193 -9.14 -2.88 29.09
CA ALA A 193 -8.16 -2.93 28.01
C ALA A 193 -8.10 -1.60 27.24
N TYR A 194 -9.25 -1.03 26.86
CA TYR A 194 -9.33 0.26 26.18
C TYR A 194 -8.68 1.38 27.02
N ILE A 195 -8.99 1.47 28.30
CA ILE A 195 -8.40 2.45 29.23
C ILE A 195 -6.89 2.23 29.36
N GLY A 196 -6.46 0.97 29.55
CA GLY A 196 -5.04 0.63 29.68
C GLY A 196 -4.22 0.96 28.42
N ILE A 197 -4.78 0.71 27.24
CA ILE A 197 -4.15 1.10 25.97
C ILE A 197 -4.09 2.62 25.82
N ASN A 198 -5.14 3.36 26.24
CA ASN A 198 -5.09 4.82 26.24
C ASN A 198 -3.98 5.35 27.15
N PHE A 199 -3.80 4.79 28.36
CA PHE A 199 -2.70 5.17 29.26
C PHE A 199 -1.31 4.83 28.70
N MET A 200 -1.23 3.91 27.73
CA MET A 200 0.00 3.66 27.00
C MET A 200 0.52 4.94 26.31
N ARG A 201 -0.38 5.85 25.87
CA ARG A 201 -0.02 7.12 25.21
C ARG A 201 0.92 7.97 26.04
N ASP A 202 0.75 7.99 27.37
CA ASP A 202 1.56 8.80 28.29
C ASP A 202 3.02 8.32 28.40
N SER A 203 3.27 7.09 27.99
CA SER A 203 4.56 6.43 28.15
C SER A 203 5.26 6.06 26.84
N ILE A 204 4.70 6.47 25.69
CA ILE A 204 5.32 6.25 24.38
C ILE A 204 6.05 7.48 23.90
N LYS A 205 7.18 7.27 23.21
CA LYS A 205 8.00 8.35 22.68
C LYS A 205 7.32 9.01 21.49
N THR A 206 7.19 10.34 21.52
CA THR A 206 6.54 11.13 20.47
C THR A 206 7.40 11.29 19.22
N ASP A 207 8.74 11.18 19.32
CA ASP A 207 9.68 11.26 18.21
C ASP A 207 9.55 10.10 17.19
N LYS A 208 8.76 9.07 17.51
CA LYS A 208 8.42 7.96 16.61
C LYS A 208 7.01 8.07 16.04
N HIS A 209 6.36 9.22 16.24
CA HIS A 209 5.03 9.54 15.73
C HIS A 209 4.02 8.39 15.90
N PRO A 210 3.78 7.92 17.14
CA PRO A 210 2.87 6.80 17.38
C PRO A 210 1.42 7.22 17.14
N VAL A 211 0.67 6.35 16.47
CA VAL A 211 -0.78 6.47 16.32
C VAL A 211 -1.43 5.24 16.97
N ILE A 212 -2.51 5.46 17.72
CA ILE A 212 -3.34 4.41 18.32
C ILE A 212 -4.79 4.72 17.97
N GLY A 213 -5.38 3.92 17.09
CA GLY A 213 -6.81 3.92 16.77
C GLY A 213 -7.52 2.82 17.53
N MET A 214 -8.73 3.07 18.06
CA MET A 214 -9.50 2.03 18.74
C MET A 214 -10.99 2.29 18.60
N TYR A 215 -11.77 1.24 18.38
CA TYR A 215 -13.23 1.28 18.50
C TYR A 215 -13.79 -0.09 18.86
N PHE A 216 -14.97 -0.10 19.50
CA PHE A 216 -15.68 -1.33 19.79
C PHE A 216 -16.48 -1.79 18.57
N ARG A 217 -16.21 -2.99 18.07
CA ARG A 217 -17.06 -3.67 17.08
C ARG A 217 -18.29 -4.28 17.72
N GLU A 218 -18.13 -4.76 18.97
CA GLU A 218 -19.16 -5.43 19.74
C GLU A 218 -18.99 -5.11 21.22
N ALA A 219 -20.08 -4.75 21.92
CA ALA A 219 -20.05 -4.30 23.31
C ALA A 219 -21.24 -4.85 24.12
N GLY A 220 -21.65 -6.09 23.85
CA GLY A 220 -22.83 -6.72 24.46
C GLY A 220 -24.11 -6.54 23.62
N THR A 221 -25.24 -7.11 24.11
CA THR A 221 -26.49 -7.23 23.33
C THR A 221 -27.68 -6.55 23.98
N ALA A 222 -27.78 -6.52 25.31
CA ALA A 222 -28.91 -5.97 26.06
C ALA A 222 -28.50 -5.52 27.47
N THR A 223 -29.19 -4.52 28.02
CA THR A 223 -28.87 -3.94 29.32
C THR A 223 -29.18 -4.85 30.53
N ASN A 224 -30.06 -5.83 30.35
CA ASN A 224 -30.43 -6.80 31.36
C ASN A 224 -29.67 -8.13 31.27
N VAL A 225 -28.66 -8.21 30.40
CA VAL A 225 -27.79 -9.39 30.25
C VAL A 225 -26.35 -8.98 30.44
N VAL A 226 -25.61 -9.69 31.32
CA VAL A 226 -24.16 -9.55 31.46
C VAL A 226 -23.51 -9.91 30.11
N PRO A 227 -22.73 -8.99 29.48
CA PRO A 227 -22.12 -9.24 28.20
C PRO A 227 -21.16 -10.44 28.23
N GLU A 228 -21.46 -11.49 27.48
CA GLU A 228 -20.58 -12.66 27.34
C GLU A 228 -19.52 -12.49 26.26
N ARG A 229 -19.68 -11.49 25.39
CA ARG A 229 -18.73 -11.21 24.33
C ARG A 229 -18.57 -9.71 24.10
N SER A 230 -17.31 -9.28 23.93
CA SER A 230 -16.96 -7.93 23.49
C SER A 230 -15.77 -7.99 22.55
N VAL A 231 -15.78 -7.16 21.50
CA VAL A 231 -14.72 -7.09 20.51
C VAL A 231 -14.22 -5.66 20.38
N LEU A 232 -12.96 -5.44 20.71
CA LEU A 232 -12.26 -4.16 20.54
C LEU A 232 -11.30 -4.28 19.35
N GLU A 233 -11.40 -3.39 18.36
CA GLU A 233 -10.42 -3.26 17.30
C GLU A 233 -9.40 -2.20 17.68
N VAL A 234 -8.12 -2.52 17.44
CA VAL A 234 -6.97 -1.64 17.73
C VAL A 234 -6.08 -1.55 16.50
N ASP A 235 -5.80 -0.32 16.07
CA ASP A 235 -4.83 0.01 15.05
C ASP A 235 -3.62 0.72 15.68
N LEU A 236 -2.42 0.22 15.40
CA LEU A 236 -1.16 0.76 15.92
C LEU A 236 -0.25 1.14 14.76
N ARG A 237 0.23 2.40 14.77
CA ARG A 237 1.17 2.91 13.76
C ARG A 237 2.37 3.57 14.39
N SER A 238 3.50 3.53 13.69
CA SER A 238 4.72 4.27 14.05
C SER A 238 5.61 4.46 12.82
N THR A 239 6.39 5.55 12.78
CA THR A 239 7.47 5.72 11.78
C THR A 239 8.63 4.74 11.98
N SER A 240 8.66 4.01 13.10
CA SER A 240 9.68 3.01 13.42
C SER A 240 9.07 1.62 13.61
N ALA A 241 9.45 0.67 12.78
CA ALA A 241 8.97 -0.72 12.88
C ALA A 241 9.36 -1.39 14.22
N SER A 242 10.56 -1.11 14.73
CA SER A 242 11.00 -1.66 16.02
C SER A 242 10.22 -1.05 17.21
N PHE A 243 9.83 0.23 17.08
CA PHE A 243 8.99 0.87 18.09
C PHE A 243 7.53 0.39 17.98
N LEU A 244 7.01 0.19 16.78
CA LEU A 244 5.69 -0.46 16.59
C LEU A 244 5.64 -1.82 17.29
N GLN A 245 6.67 -2.66 17.17
CA GLN A 245 6.73 -3.94 17.87
C GLN A 245 6.68 -3.77 19.39
N GLN A 246 7.37 -2.78 19.95
CA GLN A 246 7.28 -2.47 21.39
C GLN A 246 5.87 -2.04 21.81
N MET A 247 5.16 -1.26 20.96
CA MET A 247 3.76 -0.89 21.19
C MET A 247 2.85 -2.13 21.20
N VAL A 248 3.03 -3.04 20.23
CA VAL A 248 2.29 -4.30 20.13
C VAL A 248 2.52 -5.16 21.39
N ASP A 249 3.77 -5.33 21.80
CA ASP A 249 4.10 -6.14 22.99
C ASP A 249 3.50 -5.53 24.28
N LYS A 250 3.49 -4.21 24.40
CA LYS A 250 2.88 -3.50 25.51
C LYS A 250 1.36 -3.64 25.48
N MET A 251 0.73 -3.47 24.34
CA MET A 251 -0.71 -3.68 24.15
C MET A 251 -1.10 -5.10 24.55
N LYS A 252 -0.38 -6.14 24.07
CA LYS A 252 -0.65 -7.54 24.39
C LYS A 252 -0.59 -7.83 25.88
N ARG A 253 0.37 -7.22 26.63
CA ARG A 253 0.43 -7.37 28.11
C ARG A 253 -0.77 -6.71 28.79
N ILE A 254 -1.17 -5.51 28.35
CA ILE A 254 -2.32 -4.79 28.91
C ILE A 254 -3.60 -5.60 28.72
N VAL A 255 -3.90 -6.04 27.50
CA VAL A 255 -5.16 -6.72 27.20
C VAL A 255 -5.25 -8.09 27.90
N LYS A 256 -4.11 -8.79 28.01
CA LYS A 256 -4.06 -10.04 28.78
C LYS A 256 -4.37 -9.80 30.26
N SER A 257 -3.73 -8.80 30.88
CA SER A 257 -4.00 -8.47 32.30
C SER A 257 -5.44 -8.04 32.52
N SER A 258 -6.05 -7.32 31.57
CA SER A 258 -7.45 -6.91 31.61
C SER A 258 -8.39 -8.13 31.58
N ALA A 259 -8.14 -9.07 30.69
CA ALA A 259 -8.91 -10.30 30.58
C ALA A 259 -8.76 -11.15 31.85
N ASP A 260 -7.54 -11.37 32.33
CA ASP A 260 -7.24 -12.16 33.52
C ASP A 260 -7.90 -11.57 34.77
N SER A 261 -7.96 -10.22 34.92
CA SER A 261 -8.55 -9.56 36.11
C SER A 261 -10.07 -9.74 36.21
N ILE A 262 -10.76 -9.92 35.09
CA ILE A 262 -12.22 -10.15 35.08
C ILE A 262 -12.56 -11.64 34.99
N GLY A 263 -11.60 -12.48 34.60
CA GLY A 263 -11.80 -13.92 34.39
C GLY A 263 -12.32 -14.26 32.98
N CYS A 264 -12.08 -13.39 31.98
CA CYS A 264 -12.42 -13.62 30.58
C CYS A 264 -11.33 -14.41 29.86
N SER A 265 -11.72 -15.22 28.87
CA SER A 265 -10.78 -15.65 27.83
C SER A 265 -10.55 -14.52 26.85
N LEU A 266 -9.35 -14.52 26.21
CA LEU A 266 -8.91 -13.50 25.25
C LEU A 266 -8.36 -14.18 24.00
N ASP A 267 -8.86 -13.76 22.83
CA ASP A 267 -8.25 -14.02 21.54
C ASP A 267 -7.70 -12.72 20.95
N ILE A 268 -6.49 -12.78 20.37
CA ILE A 268 -5.82 -11.65 19.72
C ILE A 268 -5.54 -12.04 18.28
N THR A 269 -6.37 -11.57 17.36
CA THR A 269 -6.30 -11.91 15.95
C THR A 269 -5.84 -10.71 15.13
N PRO A 270 -4.71 -10.76 14.37
CA PRO A 270 -4.36 -9.71 13.43
C PRO A 270 -5.42 -9.61 12.32
N THR A 271 -5.78 -8.39 11.93
CA THR A 271 -6.73 -8.13 10.84
C THR A 271 -6.05 -7.79 9.52
N SER A 272 -4.75 -7.48 9.59
CA SER A 272 -3.89 -7.21 8.43
C SER A 272 -2.49 -7.77 8.68
N PRO A 273 -1.72 -8.05 7.63
CA PRO A 273 -0.28 -8.27 7.78
C PRO A 273 0.41 -6.99 8.28
N VAL A 274 1.62 -7.13 8.78
CA VAL A 274 2.40 -5.97 9.26
C VAL A 274 2.94 -5.18 8.07
N TYR A 275 2.44 -3.97 7.89
CA TYR A 275 3.02 -3.02 6.95
C TYR A 275 4.29 -2.43 7.55
N LYS A 276 5.34 -2.34 6.73
CA LYS A 276 6.63 -1.74 7.11
C LYS A 276 6.71 -0.32 6.54
N GLY A 277 7.18 0.63 7.34
CA GLY A 277 7.40 1.99 6.87
C GLY A 277 8.31 2.02 5.63
N TYR A 278 7.97 2.90 4.69
CA TYR A 278 8.70 3.04 3.43
C TYR A 278 10.17 3.37 3.66
N LYS A 279 11.03 2.87 2.80
CA LYS A 279 12.47 3.11 2.78
C LYS A 279 12.83 3.76 1.45
N THR A 280 13.06 5.07 1.45
CA THR A 280 13.36 5.83 0.23
C THR A 280 14.70 5.43 -0.39
N ASN A 281 14.82 5.61 -1.70
CA ASN A 281 16.08 5.52 -2.43
C ASN A 281 16.33 6.83 -3.19
N SER A 282 17.19 7.68 -2.63
CA SER A 282 17.41 9.03 -3.13
C SER A 282 18.00 9.07 -4.55
N ILE A 283 18.71 8.01 -4.96
CA ILE A 283 19.24 7.88 -6.32
C ILE A 283 18.08 7.72 -7.33
N LEU A 284 17.12 6.84 -7.03
CA LEU A 284 15.98 6.57 -7.91
C LEU A 284 15.00 7.74 -7.92
N ASP A 285 14.70 8.30 -6.75
CA ASP A 285 13.80 9.44 -6.61
C ASP A 285 14.35 10.67 -7.35
N LYS A 286 15.68 10.88 -7.34
CA LYS A 286 16.33 11.92 -8.12
C LYS A 286 16.16 11.72 -9.62
N LEU A 287 16.25 10.48 -10.14
CA LEU A 287 16.02 10.22 -11.56
C LEU A 287 14.61 10.62 -12.01
N LEU A 288 13.60 10.31 -11.17
CA LEU A 288 12.21 10.72 -11.41
C LEU A 288 12.07 12.25 -11.33
N GLY A 289 12.67 12.88 -10.33
CA GLY A 289 12.65 14.34 -10.15
C GLY A 289 13.35 15.11 -11.27
N GLU A 290 14.43 14.58 -11.85
CA GLU A 290 15.10 15.18 -13.02
C GLU A 290 14.16 15.30 -14.22
N ALA A 291 13.22 14.36 -14.41
CA ALA A 291 12.22 14.42 -15.45
C ALA A 291 11.21 15.55 -15.22
N LEU A 292 10.75 15.72 -13.97
CA LEU A 292 9.85 16.81 -13.58
C LEU A 292 10.54 18.18 -13.74
N SER A 293 11.80 18.29 -13.25
CA SER A 293 12.62 19.50 -13.38
C SER A 293 12.83 19.92 -14.82
N SER A 294 13.05 18.96 -15.73
CA SER A 294 13.24 19.24 -17.17
C SER A 294 12.01 19.88 -17.83
N ARG A 295 10.84 19.67 -17.24
CA ARG A 295 9.56 20.29 -17.62
C ARG A 295 9.24 21.56 -16.84
N LYS A 296 10.17 22.02 -15.97
CA LYS A 296 10.00 23.19 -15.08
C LYS A 296 8.80 23.04 -14.14
N MET A 297 8.55 21.81 -13.67
CA MET A 297 7.47 21.51 -12.74
C MET A 297 7.98 21.63 -11.30
N ASP A 298 7.17 22.25 -10.45
CA ASP A 298 7.39 22.21 -9.01
C ASP A 298 6.99 20.85 -8.46
N TYR A 299 7.83 20.28 -7.60
CA TYR A 299 7.56 19.01 -6.93
C TYR A 299 8.24 18.94 -5.56
N LEU A 300 7.67 18.13 -4.69
CA LEU A 300 8.25 17.83 -3.38
C LEU A 300 9.23 16.66 -3.50
N THR A 301 10.24 16.63 -2.64
CA THR A 301 11.07 15.44 -2.43
C THR A 301 10.79 14.89 -1.04
N ILE A 302 10.13 13.74 -0.98
CA ILE A 302 9.80 13.07 0.28
C ILE A 302 11.02 12.27 0.76
N LYS A 303 11.31 12.35 2.07
CA LYS A 303 12.46 11.72 2.71
C LYS A 303 12.02 10.83 3.88
N ASP A 304 12.91 9.93 4.31
CA ASP A 304 12.67 8.99 5.42
C ASP A 304 12.33 9.67 6.76
N ASP A 305 12.69 10.93 6.95
CA ASP A 305 12.45 11.70 8.18
C ASP A 305 11.15 12.54 8.17
N MET A 306 10.42 12.53 7.06
CA MET A 306 9.12 13.21 6.97
C MET A 306 8.03 12.39 7.67
N ILE A 307 7.07 13.10 8.27
CA ILE A 307 5.91 12.46 8.92
C ILE A 307 4.96 11.97 7.82
N PRO A 308 4.64 10.67 7.76
CA PRO A 308 3.74 10.13 6.76
C PRO A 308 2.29 10.57 7.00
N SER A 309 1.49 10.58 5.93
CA SER A 309 0.03 10.75 6.01
C SER A 309 -0.75 9.43 6.15
N GLY A 310 -0.13 8.30 5.78
CA GLY A 310 -0.80 6.99 5.75
C GLY A 310 0.17 5.81 5.81
N SER A 311 -0.36 4.63 5.58
CA SER A 311 0.37 3.36 5.45
C SER A 311 0.13 2.78 4.06
N THR A 312 1.10 2.04 3.53
CA THR A 312 0.99 1.27 2.28
C THR A 312 1.84 0.02 2.36
N ASP A 313 1.40 -1.05 1.73
CA ASP A 313 2.17 -2.29 1.63
C ASP A 313 3.36 -2.19 0.63
N GLU A 314 3.44 -1.10 -0.17
CA GLU A 314 4.65 -0.77 -0.95
C GLU A 314 5.86 -0.55 -0.04
N GLY A 315 5.65 -0.14 1.21
CA GLY A 315 6.69 -0.07 2.23
C GLY A 315 7.43 -1.40 2.38
N ASN A 316 6.74 -2.54 2.34
CA ASN A 316 7.37 -3.87 2.42
C ASN A 316 8.24 -4.17 1.20
N VAL A 317 7.83 -3.76 0.00
CA VAL A 317 8.63 -3.87 -1.24
C VAL A 317 9.91 -3.06 -1.11
N SER A 318 9.80 -1.80 -0.66
CA SER A 318 10.96 -0.90 -0.47
C SER A 318 11.99 -1.41 0.56
N ARG A 319 11.64 -2.43 1.36
CA ARG A 319 12.56 -3.09 2.33
C ARG A 319 13.30 -4.28 1.74
N VAL A 320 12.92 -4.77 0.58
CA VAL A 320 13.54 -5.94 -0.05
C VAL A 320 14.22 -5.63 -1.38
N VAL A 321 13.81 -4.55 -2.05
CA VAL A 321 14.41 -4.07 -3.31
C VAL A 321 14.52 -2.54 -3.31
N PRO A 322 15.58 -1.93 -3.88
CA PRO A 322 15.65 -0.48 -4.07
C PRO A 322 14.44 0.00 -4.86
N THR A 323 13.64 0.88 -4.26
CA THR A 323 12.38 1.34 -4.83
C THR A 323 12.39 2.86 -4.99
N GLY A 324 12.04 3.35 -6.18
CA GLY A 324 11.76 4.75 -6.47
C GLY A 324 10.25 4.96 -6.59
N HIS A 325 9.76 6.10 -6.13
CA HIS A 325 8.34 6.43 -6.15
C HIS A 325 8.08 7.81 -6.73
N ILE A 326 6.96 7.96 -7.43
CA ILE A 326 6.50 9.25 -7.95
C ILE A 326 5.02 9.45 -7.64
N ASP A 327 4.69 10.59 -7.02
CA ASP A 327 3.31 11.06 -6.93
C ASP A 327 2.98 11.92 -8.15
N ILE A 328 1.88 11.62 -8.83
CA ILE A 328 1.37 12.42 -9.94
C ILE A 328 0.19 13.30 -9.49
N LYS A 329 0.30 14.60 -9.71
CA LYS A 329 -0.76 15.54 -9.36
C LYS A 329 -1.94 15.39 -10.30
N ILE A 330 -3.09 14.93 -9.78
CA ILE A 330 -4.34 14.81 -10.53
C ILE A 330 -5.44 15.76 -10.07
N SER A 331 -5.30 16.35 -8.87
CA SER A 331 -6.33 17.20 -8.24
C SER A 331 -5.73 18.51 -7.71
N PRO A 332 -6.55 19.51 -7.38
CA PRO A 332 -6.12 20.67 -6.61
C PRO A 332 -5.52 20.27 -5.27
N GLU A 333 -4.52 21.04 -4.81
CA GLU A 333 -3.90 20.85 -3.50
C GLU A 333 -4.92 20.96 -2.37
N GLY A 334 -4.84 20.04 -1.40
CA GLY A 334 -5.78 19.93 -0.28
C GLY A 334 -7.02 19.08 -0.60
N THR A 335 -7.15 18.49 -1.79
CA THR A 335 -8.23 17.53 -2.09
C THR A 335 -8.01 16.23 -1.30
N PRO A 336 -8.90 15.86 -0.36
CA PRO A 336 -8.69 14.67 0.44
C PRO A 336 -8.73 13.39 -0.40
N GLY A 337 -7.73 12.53 -0.25
CA GLY A 337 -7.78 11.15 -0.78
C GLY A 337 -8.99 10.38 -0.22
N HIS A 338 -9.40 9.29 -0.88
CA HIS A 338 -10.54 8.44 -0.53
C HIS A 338 -11.90 9.17 -0.54
N SER A 339 -11.95 10.43 -0.99
CA SER A 339 -13.18 11.22 -1.10
C SER A 339 -13.84 11.08 -2.48
N ASP A 340 -15.15 11.35 -2.52
CA ASP A 340 -15.87 11.45 -3.80
C ASP A 340 -15.36 12.59 -4.68
N GLU A 341 -14.74 13.59 -4.08
CA GLU A 341 -14.11 14.68 -4.82
C GLU A 341 -12.84 14.21 -5.51
N PHE A 342 -11.93 13.52 -4.81
CA PHE A 342 -10.71 12.95 -5.40
C PHE A 342 -11.04 11.96 -6.51
N ARG A 343 -12.07 11.12 -6.32
CA ARG A 343 -12.57 10.19 -7.33
C ARG A 343 -12.90 10.88 -8.67
N LYS A 344 -13.44 12.09 -8.66
CA LYS A 344 -13.73 12.85 -9.88
C LYS A 344 -12.48 13.22 -10.67
N TYR A 345 -11.33 13.35 -10.00
CA TYR A 345 -10.04 13.62 -10.62
C TYR A 345 -9.31 12.35 -11.04
N ALA A 346 -9.60 11.20 -10.43
CA ALA A 346 -9.13 9.90 -10.89
C ALA A 346 -9.78 9.44 -12.22
N ASP A 347 -10.75 10.21 -12.75
CA ASP A 347 -11.27 10.05 -14.11
C ASP A 347 -10.13 10.21 -15.13
N PRO A 348 -9.84 9.17 -15.95
CA PRO A 348 -8.66 9.17 -16.82
C PRO A 348 -8.67 10.28 -17.88
N SER A 349 -9.84 10.83 -18.24
CA SER A 349 -9.93 11.96 -19.16
C SER A 349 -9.37 13.24 -18.55
N LYS A 350 -9.51 13.42 -17.23
CA LYS A 350 -8.96 14.55 -16.48
C LYS A 350 -7.50 14.35 -16.12
N ALA A 351 -7.14 13.11 -15.72
CA ALA A 351 -5.78 12.76 -15.33
C ALA A 351 -4.81 12.51 -16.51
N ARG A 352 -5.29 12.53 -17.76
CA ARG A 352 -4.52 12.17 -18.97
C ARG A 352 -3.14 12.80 -19.00
N GLN A 353 -3.05 14.12 -18.81
CA GLN A 353 -1.79 14.86 -18.89
C GLN A 353 -0.83 14.46 -17.78
N SER A 354 -1.32 14.35 -16.55
CA SER A 354 -0.52 13.94 -15.39
C SER A 354 -0.03 12.50 -15.54
N LEU A 355 -0.89 11.61 -16.05
CA LEU A 355 -0.52 10.23 -16.34
C LEU A 355 0.59 10.16 -17.41
N GLU A 356 0.48 10.90 -18.51
CA GLU A 356 1.50 10.99 -19.55
C GLU A 356 2.85 11.47 -19.01
N ILE A 357 2.84 12.53 -18.20
CA ILE A 357 4.05 13.06 -17.56
C ILE A 357 4.68 12.03 -16.62
N GLY A 358 3.87 11.36 -15.80
CA GLY A 358 4.33 10.32 -14.87
C GLY A 358 4.95 9.12 -15.59
N ILE A 359 4.36 8.70 -16.72
CA ILE A 359 4.91 7.62 -17.55
C ILE A 359 6.24 8.05 -18.16
N GLU A 360 6.32 9.24 -18.74
CA GLU A 360 7.57 9.74 -19.33
C GLU A 360 8.69 9.91 -18.30
N ALA A 361 8.35 10.31 -17.06
CA ALA A 361 9.31 10.40 -15.97
C ALA A 361 9.93 9.03 -15.65
N ALA A 362 9.09 8.01 -15.47
CA ALA A 362 9.55 6.66 -15.20
C ALA A 362 10.31 6.05 -16.38
N VAL A 363 9.84 6.24 -17.63
CA VAL A 363 10.54 5.78 -18.83
C VAL A 363 11.95 6.38 -18.91
N ASN A 364 12.09 7.69 -18.69
CA ASN A 364 13.40 8.33 -18.66
C ASN A 364 14.31 7.78 -17.58
N ALA A 365 13.78 7.56 -16.36
CA ALA A 365 14.54 6.96 -15.27
C ALA A 365 15.02 5.54 -15.64
N CYS A 366 14.12 4.71 -16.15
CA CYS A 366 14.45 3.34 -16.58
C CYS A 366 15.48 3.29 -17.71
N LEU A 367 15.35 4.14 -18.72
CA LEU A 367 16.33 4.21 -19.82
C LEU A 367 17.73 4.60 -19.31
N ARG A 368 17.81 5.51 -18.33
CA ARG A 368 19.07 5.88 -17.68
C ARG A 368 19.70 4.71 -16.93
N LEU A 369 18.88 3.86 -16.24
CA LEU A 369 19.34 2.66 -15.56
C LEU A 369 19.86 1.60 -16.56
N LEU A 370 19.24 1.48 -17.71
CA LEU A 370 19.65 0.57 -18.78
C LEU A 370 20.94 1.05 -19.48
N GLU A 371 21.10 2.37 -19.67
CA GLU A 371 22.27 2.97 -20.30
C GLU A 371 23.49 3.01 -19.37
N ASP A 372 23.29 3.18 -18.04
CA ASP A 372 24.36 3.28 -17.06
C ASP A 372 24.14 2.34 -15.85
N PRO A 373 24.62 1.10 -15.91
CA PRO A 373 24.53 0.14 -14.80
C PRO A 373 25.15 0.60 -13.50
N SER A 374 26.03 1.61 -13.53
CA SER A 374 26.63 2.15 -12.29
C SER A 374 25.58 2.81 -11.39
N ILE A 375 24.49 3.31 -11.96
CA ILE A 375 23.37 3.90 -11.19
C ILE A 375 22.65 2.81 -10.41
N VAL A 376 22.40 1.65 -11.03
CA VAL A 376 21.80 0.48 -10.34
C VAL A 376 22.64 0.06 -9.15
N LYS A 377 23.97 0.01 -9.33
CA LYS A 377 24.91 -0.31 -8.25
C LYS A 377 24.83 0.70 -7.10
N LYS A 378 24.83 2.00 -7.41
CA LYS A 378 24.70 3.06 -6.39
C LYS A 378 23.37 2.99 -5.65
N ALA A 379 22.27 2.73 -6.34
CA ALA A 379 20.95 2.55 -5.71
C ALA A 379 20.96 1.35 -4.74
N ARG A 380 21.62 0.24 -5.12
CA ARG A 380 21.78 -0.93 -4.25
C ARG A 380 22.68 -0.62 -3.04
N GLU A 381 23.79 0.09 -3.23
CA GLU A 381 24.68 0.50 -2.15
C GLU A 381 23.97 1.40 -1.13
N GLU A 382 23.18 2.39 -1.58
CA GLU A 382 22.34 3.21 -0.68
C GLU A 382 21.32 2.35 0.07
N PHE A 383 20.64 1.45 -0.66
CA PHE A 383 19.67 0.53 -0.07
C PHE A 383 20.30 -0.34 1.03
N ASP A 384 21.48 -0.91 0.80
CA ASP A 384 22.15 -1.76 1.76
C ASP A 384 22.70 -0.98 2.97
N ALA A 385 23.10 0.28 2.79
CA ALA A 385 23.59 1.16 3.87
C ALA A 385 22.47 1.57 4.86
N LYS A 386 21.22 1.58 4.45
CA LYS A 386 20.06 1.92 5.27
C LYS A 386 19.42 0.71 5.99
N ARG A 387 20.14 -0.39 6.17
CA ARG A 387 19.64 -1.61 6.86
C ARG A 387 19.37 -1.40 8.33
#